data_b70f10ed9dfa94053b954ddb6cbda6f8
#
_entry.id   b70f10ed9dfa94053b954ddb6cbda6f8
#
_cell.length_a   1.000
_cell.length_b   1.000
_cell.length_c   1.000
_cell.angle_alpha   90.00
_cell.angle_beta   90.00
_cell.angle_gamma   90.00
#
_symmetry.space_group_name_H-M   'P 1'
#
loop_
_entity.id
_entity.type
_entity.pdbx_description
1 polymer ?
#
loop_
_entity_poly.entity_id
_entity_poly.type
_entity_poly.pdbx_seq_one_letter_code
_entity_poly.pdbx_strand_id
1 'polypeptide(L)'
;MNLYFVFEGKTEPIVYKKWLSVLLPELTEVDSFDAVIQNNYYYESDMGVPSCYRVTANAIQEINLFPQYNYLVLFTDADRFTVSEKQAEADEQIKSELKDKPFQSLPVNCQLEVIVQKVCLETWFLGNRKFFVRNPQHNQILKQYIKYFDVSQDNPEDLASEFVQNGENTKDIFGYKTKALFHEGYLREIFKERSLASKTHFSYSKPRPREVQEEYYLKQLMARVEGNSDHLLNFQYFINFCLKIKGKLNK
;
A
#
# COMPACT_ATOMS: atom_id res chain seq x y z
N MET A 1 5.90 22.16 5.01
CA MET A 1 5.77 21.18 3.90
C MET A 1 4.36 20.61 3.92
N ASN A 2 3.69 20.54 2.75
CA ASN A 2 2.33 20.02 2.68
C ASN A 2 2.25 18.91 1.61
N LEU A 3 1.45 17.87 1.90
CA LEU A 3 1.28 16.72 1.03
C LEU A 3 -0.21 16.51 0.71
N TYR A 4 -0.49 16.18 -0.55
CA TYR A 4 -1.78 15.73 -1.01
C TYR A 4 -1.70 14.25 -1.35
N PHE A 5 -2.46 13.40 -0.66
CA PHE A 5 -2.50 11.97 -0.91
C PHE A 5 -3.75 11.59 -1.71
N VAL A 6 -3.58 10.72 -2.69
CA VAL A 6 -4.69 10.05 -3.38
C VAL A 6 -4.52 8.55 -3.17
N PHE A 7 -5.53 7.90 -2.59
CA PHE A 7 -5.56 6.47 -2.37
C PHE A 7 -6.51 5.80 -3.36
N GLU A 8 -6.08 4.68 -3.95
CA GLU A 8 -6.91 3.94 -4.89
C GLU A 8 -8.18 3.39 -4.23
N GLY A 9 -8.07 2.82 -3.03
CA GLY A 9 -9.18 2.18 -2.35
C GLY A 9 -9.47 2.76 -0.97
N LYS A 10 -10.44 2.15 -0.27
CA LYS A 10 -10.93 2.60 1.04
C LYS A 10 -10.15 2.02 2.22
N THR A 11 -9.37 0.97 2.01
CA THR A 11 -8.54 0.34 3.05
C THR A 11 -7.29 1.16 3.32
N GLU A 12 -6.71 1.71 2.26
CA GLU A 12 -5.45 2.44 2.28
C GLU A 12 -5.47 3.61 3.26
N PRO A 13 -6.43 4.55 3.22
CA PRO A 13 -6.42 5.67 4.17
C PRO A 13 -6.51 5.21 5.61
N ILE A 14 -7.20 4.10 5.92
CA ILE A 14 -7.30 3.57 7.28
C ILE A 14 -5.91 3.14 7.78
N VAL A 15 -5.11 2.48 6.93
CA VAL A 15 -3.78 1.99 7.28
C VAL A 15 -2.75 3.11 7.23
N TYR A 16 -2.69 3.85 6.12
CA TYR A 16 -1.65 4.85 5.91
C TYR A 16 -1.74 6.02 6.89
N LYS A 17 -2.92 6.48 7.27
CA LYS A 17 -3.06 7.53 8.29
C LYS A 17 -2.39 7.13 9.62
N LYS A 18 -2.58 5.87 10.05
CA LYS A 18 -1.91 5.34 11.25
C LYS A 18 -0.41 5.20 11.05
N TRP A 19 0.04 4.71 9.91
CA TRP A 19 1.46 4.57 9.62
C TRP A 19 2.15 5.93 9.46
N LEU A 20 1.50 6.90 8.80
CA LEU A 20 2.01 8.26 8.66
C LEU A 20 2.15 8.95 10.01
N SER A 21 1.21 8.75 10.96
CA SER A 21 1.35 9.32 12.31
C SER A 21 2.57 8.79 13.09
N VAL A 22 3.10 7.62 12.70
CA VAL A 22 4.35 7.05 13.27
C VAL A 22 5.58 7.51 12.49
N LEU A 23 5.50 7.51 11.16
CA LEU A 23 6.63 7.80 10.27
C LEU A 23 6.91 9.31 10.15
N LEU A 24 5.84 10.11 10.13
CA LEU A 24 5.84 11.57 9.91
C LEU A 24 4.95 12.27 10.95
N PRO A 25 5.27 12.15 12.26
CA PRO A 25 4.45 12.70 13.33
C PRO A 25 4.32 14.22 13.29
N GLU A 26 5.17 14.89 12.52
CA GLU A 26 5.16 16.34 12.32
C GLU A 26 4.03 16.79 11.37
N LEU A 27 3.42 15.87 10.61
CA LEU A 27 2.33 16.18 9.69
C LEU A 27 0.97 16.07 10.37
N THR A 28 0.13 17.07 10.16
CA THR A 28 -1.25 17.09 10.66
C THR A 28 -2.25 17.00 9.51
N GLU A 29 -3.25 16.13 9.65
CA GLU A 29 -4.36 16.01 8.70
C GLU A 29 -5.22 17.28 8.73
N VAL A 30 -5.71 17.70 7.57
CA VAL A 30 -6.72 18.76 7.41
C VAL A 30 -7.94 18.22 6.69
N ASP A 31 -9.08 18.85 6.91
CA ASP A 31 -10.39 18.38 6.42
C ASP A 31 -10.69 18.82 4.97
N SER A 32 -9.92 19.78 4.42
CA SER A 32 -10.09 20.24 3.04
C SER A 32 -8.75 20.61 2.42
N PHE A 33 -8.68 20.53 1.08
CA PHE A 33 -7.43 20.76 0.35
C PHE A 33 -6.94 22.22 0.45
N ASP A 34 -7.82 23.19 0.69
CA ASP A 34 -7.48 24.61 0.85
C ASP A 34 -7.14 25.01 2.29
N ALA A 35 -7.33 24.10 3.27
CA ALA A 35 -7.02 24.34 4.68
C ALA A 35 -5.54 24.12 5.05
N VAL A 36 -4.68 23.73 4.09
CA VAL A 36 -3.25 23.51 4.37
C VAL A 36 -2.53 24.83 4.62
N ILE A 37 -1.70 24.86 5.68
CA ILE A 37 -0.84 26.00 6.03
C ILE A 37 0.61 25.55 6.03
N GLN A 38 1.00 24.73 7.02
CA GLN A 38 2.35 24.23 7.21
C GLN A 38 2.35 22.88 7.87
N ASN A 39 3.11 21.94 7.30
CA ASN A 39 3.22 20.56 7.79
C ASN A 39 1.85 19.88 7.90
N ASN A 40 1.06 20.06 6.85
CA ASN A 40 -0.25 19.45 6.75
C ASN A 40 -0.28 18.39 5.65
N TYR A 41 -1.25 17.49 5.78
CA TYR A 41 -1.66 16.67 4.66
C TYR A 41 -3.18 16.64 4.52
N TYR A 42 -3.60 16.56 3.27
CA TYR A 42 -4.97 16.28 2.88
C TYR A 42 -4.98 14.99 2.05
N TYR A 43 -6.11 14.28 2.03
CA TYR A 43 -6.22 13.10 1.19
C TYR A 43 -7.60 12.93 0.58
N GLU A 44 -7.62 12.28 -0.57
CA GLU A 44 -8.80 11.71 -1.19
C GLU A 44 -8.63 10.21 -1.42
N SER A 45 -9.75 9.48 -1.44
CA SER A 45 -9.78 8.06 -1.80
C SER A 45 -10.96 7.78 -2.71
N ASP A 46 -10.76 6.96 -3.71
CA ASP A 46 -11.82 6.57 -4.65
C ASP A 46 -11.97 5.04 -4.71
N MET A 47 -12.85 4.58 -5.57
CA MET A 47 -13.31 3.18 -5.69
C MET A 47 -12.49 2.39 -6.73
N GLY A 48 -11.16 2.54 -6.74
CA GLY A 48 -10.28 1.77 -7.61
C GLY A 48 -9.91 2.45 -8.92
N VAL A 49 -9.21 1.69 -9.77
CA VAL A 49 -8.83 2.10 -11.12
C VAL A 49 -10.06 2.00 -12.06
N PRO A 50 -10.30 2.98 -13.00
CA PRO A 50 -9.45 4.14 -13.31
C PRO A 50 -9.77 5.41 -12.49
N SER A 51 -10.71 5.35 -11.55
CA SER A 51 -11.21 6.53 -10.84
C SER A 51 -10.13 7.29 -10.08
N CYS A 52 -9.15 6.61 -9.48
CA CYS A 52 -8.04 7.25 -8.76
C CYS A 52 -7.19 8.16 -9.67
N TYR A 53 -7.07 7.87 -10.97
CA TYR A 53 -6.35 8.72 -11.92
C TYR A 53 -7.10 10.02 -12.19
N ARG A 54 -8.44 9.96 -12.29
CA ARG A 54 -9.29 11.15 -12.41
C ARG A 54 -9.22 12.01 -11.15
N VAL A 55 -9.23 11.40 -9.96
CA VAL A 55 -9.03 12.12 -8.68
C VAL A 55 -7.66 12.77 -8.64
N THR A 56 -6.60 12.07 -9.06
CA THR A 56 -5.25 12.66 -9.17
C THR A 56 -5.21 13.84 -10.13
N ALA A 57 -5.90 13.75 -11.27
CA ALA A 57 -6.01 14.86 -12.22
C ALA A 57 -6.81 16.05 -11.64
N ASN A 58 -7.84 15.80 -10.83
CA ASN A 58 -8.56 16.86 -10.10
C ASN A 58 -7.65 17.50 -9.03
N ALA A 59 -6.90 16.71 -8.27
CA ALA A 59 -5.95 17.20 -7.29
C ALA A 59 -4.90 18.13 -7.94
N ILE A 60 -4.48 17.85 -9.19
CA ILE A 60 -3.60 18.76 -9.96
C ILE A 60 -4.28 20.12 -10.20
N GLN A 61 -5.59 20.13 -10.49
CA GLN A 61 -6.33 21.41 -10.64
C GLN A 61 -6.36 22.18 -9.33
N GLU A 62 -6.71 21.53 -8.24
CA GLU A 62 -6.81 22.11 -6.90
C GLU A 62 -5.47 22.65 -6.41
N ILE A 63 -4.38 21.89 -6.60
CA ILE A 63 -3.01 22.33 -6.25
C ILE A 63 -2.59 23.56 -7.07
N ASN A 64 -3.00 23.68 -8.32
CA ASN A 64 -2.72 24.88 -9.11
C ASN A 64 -3.50 26.11 -8.62
N LEU A 65 -4.71 25.91 -8.10
CA LEU A 65 -5.49 26.99 -7.47
C LEU A 65 -4.95 27.38 -6.09
N PHE A 66 -4.40 26.41 -5.35
CA PHE A 66 -3.82 26.59 -4.02
C PHE A 66 -2.39 26.01 -3.98
N PRO A 67 -1.37 26.71 -4.49
CA PRO A 67 -0.02 26.17 -4.72
C PRO A 67 0.82 26.08 -3.45
N GLN A 68 0.25 25.57 -2.37
CA GLN A 68 0.91 25.38 -1.08
C GLN A 68 1.41 23.94 -0.86
N TYR A 69 1.14 23.03 -1.80
CA TYR A 69 1.57 21.64 -1.73
C TYR A 69 2.98 21.46 -2.31
N ASN A 70 3.73 20.55 -1.69
CA ASN A 70 5.07 20.17 -2.13
C ASN A 70 5.08 18.79 -2.84
N TYR A 71 4.11 17.94 -2.50
CA TYR A 71 3.94 16.62 -3.10
C TYR A 71 2.46 16.32 -3.32
N LEU A 72 2.16 15.75 -4.49
CA LEU A 72 0.98 14.97 -4.77
C LEU A 72 1.41 13.51 -4.84
N VAL A 73 0.85 12.65 -4.00
CA VAL A 73 1.25 11.25 -3.86
C VAL A 73 0.08 10.34 -4.20
N LEU A 74 0.21 9.58 -5.26
CA LEU A 74 -0.76 8.54 -5.63
C LEU A 74 -0.30 7.18 -5.09
N PHE A 75 -1.17 6.50 -4.34
CA PHE A 75 -1.00 5.11 -3.96
C PHE A 75 -1.90 4.22 -4.83
N THR A 76 -1.32 3.19 -5.44
CA THR A 76 -2.04 2.29 -6.33
C THR A 76 -1.51 0.86 -6.27
N ASP A 77 -2.39 -0.12 -6.43
CA ASP A 77 -2.05 -1.54 -6.52
C ASP A 77 -1.52 -1.88 -7.92
N ALA A 78 -0.46 -2.68 -8.00
CA ALA A 78 0.04 -3.15 -9.30
C ALA A 78 -0.86 -4.20 -9.94
N ASP A 79 -1.64 -4.92 -9.15
CA ASP A 79 -2.49 -6.03 -9.59
C ASP A 79 -1.70 -7.08 -10.40
N ARG A 80 -1.93 -7.10 -11.72
CA ARG A 80 -1.28 -8.01 -12.68
C ARG A 80 -0.03 -7.42 -13.33
N PHE A 81 0.20 -6.13 -13.18
CA PHE A 81 1.30 -5.41 -13.80
C PHE A 81 2.58 -5.50 -12.98
N THR A 82 3.71 -5.24 -13.61
CA THR A 82 4.94 -4.88 -12.90
C THR A 82 4.80 -3.46 -12.34
N VAL A 83 5.66 -3.10 -11.39
CA VAL A 83 5.67 -1.75 -10.82
C VAL A 83 5.91 -0.68 -11.90
N SER A 84 6.85 -0.92 -12.81
CA SER A 84 7.17 0.01 -13.90
C SER A 84 6.03 0.16 -14.90
N GLU A 85 5.34 -0.93 -15.25
CA GLU A 85 4.16 -0.88 -16.12
C GLU A 85 3.02 -0.10 -15.45
N LYS A 86 2.82 -0.31 -14.13
CA LYS A 86 1.79 0.41 -13.39
C LYS A 86 2.08 1.91 -13.26
N GLN A 87 3.34 2.28 -13.06
CA GLN A 87 3.76 3.69 -13.07
C GLN A 87 3.53 4.33 -14.44
N ALA A 88 3.89 3.64 -15.53
CA ALA A 88 3.66 4.14 -16.89
C ALA A 88 2.15 4.26 -17.20
N GLU A 89 1.34 3.28 -16.79
CA GLU A 89 -0.12 3.34 -16.90
C GLU A 89 -0.68 4.56 -16.15
N ALA A 90 -0.25 4.76 -14.89
CA ALA A 90 -0.70 5.91 -14.10
C ALA A 90 -0.37 7.25 -14.78
N ASP A 91 0.85 7.40 -15.27
CA ASP A 91 1.29 8.60 -15.99
C ASP A 91 0.46 8.84 -17.25
N GLU A 92 0.19 7.82 -18.05
CA GLU A 92 -0.60 7.92 -19.27
C GLU A 92 -2.06 8.28 -18.96
N GLN A 93 -2.67 7.60 -18.00
CA GLN A 93 -4.07 7.84 -17.62
C GLN A 93 -4.27 9.22 -17.00
N ILE A 94 -3.37 9.66 -16.11
CA ILE A 94 -3.42 11.02 -15.53
C ILE A 94 -3.30 12.07 -16.63
N LYS A 95 -2.38 11.91 -17.59
CA LYS A 95 -2.25 12.81 -18.75
C LYS A 95 -3.51 12.83 -19.60
N SER A 96 -4.13 11.69 -19.81
CA SER A 96 -5.41 11.58 -20.53
C SER A 96 -6.53 12.35 -19.83
N GLU A 97 -6.64 12.21 -18.51
CA GLU A 97 -7.63 12.90 -17.68
C GLU A 97 -7.40 14.42 -17.61
N LEU A 98 -6.16 14.87 -17.84
CA LEU A 98 -5.80 16.30 -17.85
C LEU A 98 -6.10 16.98 -19.19
N LYS A 99 -6.25 16.24 -20.30
CA LYS A 99 -6.27 16.79 -21.67
C LYS A 99 -7.19 17.99 -21.86
N ASP A 100 -8.38 17.95 -21.25
CA ASP A 100 -9.38 19.02 -21.39
C ASP A 100 -9.52 19.88 -20.13
N LYS A 101 -8.55 19.81 -19.19
CA LYS A 101 -8.56 20.59 -17.96
C LYS A 101 -7.71 21.87 -18.10
N PRO A 102 -7.99 22.93 -17.31
CA PRO A 102 -7.27 24.19 -17.34
C PRO A 102 -5.76 24.05 -17.10
N PHE A 103 -5.37 23.19 -16.15
CA PHE A 103 -3.97 22.95 -15.81
C PHE A 103 -3.54 21.56 -16.26
N GLN A 104 -2.47 21.50 -17.07
CA GLN A 104 -1.95 20.25 -17.65
C GLN A 104 -0.82 19.61 -16.84
N SER A 105 -0.33 20.29 -15.81
CA SER A 105 0.78 19.86 -14.96
C SER A 105 0.69 20.45 -13.56
N LEU A 106 1.43 19.89 -12.63
CA LEU A 106 1.65 20.45 -11.31
C LEU A 106 2.47 21.76 -11.38
N PRO A 107 2.32 22.68 -10.40
CA PRO A 107 3.23 23.81 -10.23
C PRO A 107 4.67 23.33 -10.01
N VAL A 108 5.66 24.16 -10.36
CA VAL A 108 7.10 23.84 -10.29
C VAL A 108 7.57 23.40 -8.90
N ASN A 109 6.93 23.89 -7.85
CA ASN A 109 7.24 23.57 -6.45
C ASN A 109 6.56 22.30 -5.94
N CYS A 110 5.70 21.64 -6.71
CA CYS A 110 5.00 20.43 -6.36
C CYS A 110 5.44 19.25 -7.24
N GLN A 111 5.70 18.09 -6.64
CA GLN A 111 6.14 16.88 -7.34
C GLN A 111 5.08 15.80 -7.24
N LEU A 112 4.81 15.10 -8.36
CA LEU A 112 4.04 13.88 -8.35
C LEU A 112 4.94 12.73 -7.92
N GLU A 113 4.45 11.93 -6.96
CA GLU A 113 5.06 10.67 -6.53
C GLU A 113 4.03 9.54 -6.69
N VAL A 114 4.40 8.45 -7.35
CA VAL A 114 3.51 7.28 -7.51
C VAL A 114 4.09 6.12 -6.73
N ILE A 115 3.41 5.75 -5.65
CA ILE A 115 3.77 4.63 -4.77
C ILE A 115 2.93 3.42 -5.18
N VAL A 116 3.60 2.44 -5.78
CA VAL A 116 2.95 1.23 -6.28
C VAL A 116 3.16 0.09 -5.29
N GLN A 117 2.07 -0.52 -4.86
CA GLN A 117 2.10 -1.75 -4.05
C GLN A 117 2.20 -2.95 -5.00
N LYS A 118 3.31 -3.67 -5.00
CA LYS A 118 3.48 -4.85 -5.86
C LYS A 118 2.42 -5.90 -5.50
N VAL A 119 1.57 -6.19 -6.46
CA VAL A 119 0.27 -6.83 -6.42
C VAL A 119 -0.76 -5.99 -5.66
N CYS A 120 -0.73 -5.91 -4.36
CA CYS A 120 -1.68 -5.17 -3.53
C CYS A 120 -1.10 -4.90 -2.13
N LEU A 121 -1.81 -4.10 -1.34
CA LEU A 121 -1.40 -3.75 0.03
C LEU A 121 -1.22 -5.00 0.93
N GLU A 122 -2.03 -6.05 0.74
CA GLU A 122 -1.91 -7.30 1.50
C GLU A 122 -0.58 -8.00 1.28
N THR A 123 0.08 -7.79 0.14
CA THR A 123 1.43 -8.31 -0.12
C THR A 123 2.43 -7.81 0.91
N TRP A 124 2.36 -6.53 1.26
CA TRP A 124 3.21 -5.97 2.32
C TRP A 124 2.87 -6.56 3.68
N PHE A 125 1.58 -6.74 3.99
CA PHE A 125 1.15 -7.32 5.27
C PHE A 125 1.63 -8.75 5.46
N LEU A 126 1.73 -9.55 4.40
CA LEU A 126 2.33 -10.89 4.43
C LEU A 126 3.79 -10.86 4.92
N GLY A 127 4.43 -9.70 4.90
CA GLY A 127 5.78 -9.50 5.42
C GLY A 127 5.94 -9.65 6.93
N ASN A 128 4.87 -9.63 7.72
CA ASN A 128 4.95 -9.70 9.18
C ASN A 128 5.23 -11.12 9.68
N ARG A 129 6.51 -11.43 9.93
CA ARG A 129 6.96 -12.73 10.43
C ARG A 129 6.49 -13.05 11.86
N LYS A 130 6.12 -12.04 12.65
CA LYS A 130 5.63 -12.24 14.04
C LYS A 130 4.20 -12.76 14.10
N PHE A 131 3.38 -12.39 13.12
CA PHE A 131 2.02 -12.95 13.00
C PHE A 131 2.02 -14.35 12.41
N PHE A 132 3.04 -14.70 11.65
CA PHE A 132 3.15 -15.98 10.98
C PHE A 132 3.42 -17.12 11.97
N VAL A 133 2.63 -18.20 11.86
CA VAL A 133 2.82 -19.45 12.63
C VAL A 133 3.45 -20.49 11.72
N ARG A 134 4.76 -20.72 11.89
CA ARG A 134 5.55 -21.61 11.00
C ARG A 134 5.02 -23.05 10.92
N ASN A 135 4.52 -23.58 12.03
CA ASN A 135 4.00 -24.94 12.11
C ASN A 135 2.52 -24.89 12.52
N PRO A 136 1.60 -24.52 11.61
CA PRO A 136 0.19 -24.42 11.92
C PRO A 136 -0.37 -25.78 12.33
N GLN A 137 -1.02 -25.83 13.50
CA GLN A 137 -1.58 -27.05 14.03
C GLN A 137 -3.05 -27.23 13.65
N HIS A 138 -3.76 -26.12 13.50
CA HIS A 138 -5.22 -26.11 13.36
C HIS A 138 -5.71 -25.77 11.94
N ASN A 139 -4.85 -25.21 11.09
CA ASN A 139 -5.24 -24.69 9.79
C ASN A 139 -4.57 -25.44 8.63
N GLN A 140 -5.29 -26.41 8.05
CA GLN A 140 -4.78 -27.20 6.93
C GLN A 140 -4.63 -26.34 5.64
N ILE A 141 -5.47 -25.31 5.48
CA ILE A 141 -5.38 -24.39 4.34
C ILE A 141 -4.08 -23.59 4.42
N LEU A 142 -3.73 -23.09 5.61
CA LEU A 142 -2.46 -22.40 5.80
C LEU A 142 -1.26 -23.29 5.50
N LYS A 143 -1.31 -24.58 5.84
CA LYS A 143 -0.25 -25.55 5.47
C LYS A 143 -0.07 -25.67 3.95
N GLN A 144 -1.16 -25.62 3.19
CA GLN A 144 -1.10 -25.64 1.73
C GLN A 144 -0.45 -24.36 1.17
N TYR A 145 -0.80 -23.19 1.72
CA TYR A 145 -0.16 -21.93 1.37
C TYR A 145 1.35 -21.96 1.65
N ILE A 146 1.76 -22.40 2.84
CA ILE A 146 3.18 -22.51 3.22
C ILE A 146 3.92 -23.47 2.28
N LYS A 147 3.32 -24.60 1.95
CA LYS A 147 3.92 -25.57 1.00
C LYS A 147 4.06 -24.96 -0.40
N TYR A 148 3.14 -24.10 -0.82
CA TYR A 148 3.17 -23.42 -2.09
C TYR A 148 4.23 -22.31 -2.11
N PHE A 149 4.25 -21.45 -1.09
CA PHE A 149 5.19 -20.35 -0.92
C PHE A 149 5.25 -19.91 0.54
N ASP A 150 6.41 -20.05 1.18
CA ASP A 150 6.59 -19.71 2.60
C ASP A 150 6.96 -18.24 2.78
N VAL A 151 5.96 -17.36 2.91
CA VAL A 151 6.15 -15.92 3.13
C VAL A 151 6.93 -15.59 4.41
N SER A 152 7.16 -16.54 5.32
CA SER A 152 8.01 -16.33 6.50
C SER A 152 9.50 -16.38 6.18
N GLN A 153 9.88 -17.06 5.11
CA GLN A 153 11.25 -17.20 4.62
C GLN A 153 11.48 -16.32 3.39
N ASP A 154 10.61 -16.47 2.39
CA ASP A 154 10.76 -15.90 1.07
C ASP A 154 10.12 -14.50 0.99
N ASN A 155 10.54 -13.70 0.02
CA ASN A 155 10.03 -12.34 -0.17
C ASN A 155 8.56 -12.37 -0.62
N PRO A 156 7.61 -11.80 0.14
CA PRO A 156 6.20 -11.79 -0.24
C PRO A 156 5.91 -11.13 -1.60
N GLU A 157 6.76 -10.22 -2.05
CA GLU A 157 6.62 -9.60 -3.38
C GLU A 157 6.92 -10.58 -4.52
N ASP A 158 7.62 -11.68 -4.27
CA ASP A 158 7.91 -12.74 -5.25
C ASP A 158 6.76 -13.76 -5.35
N LEU A 159 5.86 -13.78 -4.37
CA LEU A 159 4.64 -14.60 -4.44
C LEU A 159 3.82 -14.31 -5.71
N ALA A 160 3.86 -13.09 -6.25
CA ALA A 160 3.24 -12.76 -7.52
C ALA A 160 3.86 -13.53 -8.70
N SER A 161 5.19 -13.70 -8.71
CA SER A 161 5.91 -14.45 -9.74
C SER A 161 5.59 -15.94 -9.67
N GLU A 162 5.60 -16.51 -8.47
CA GLU A 162 5.20 -17.91 -8.24
C GLU A 162 3.75 -18.16 -8.67
N PHE A 163 2.83 -17.23 -8.37
CA PHE A 163 1.45 -17.33 -8.80
C PHE A 163 1.33 -17.40 -10.34
N VAL A 164 2.14 -16.63 -11.07
CA VAL A 164 2.13 -16.66 -12.56
C VAL A 164 2.68 -17.97 -13.09
N GLN A 165 3.76 -18.47 -12.52
CA GLN A 165 4.39 -19.73 -12.94
C GLN A 165 3.48 -20.94 -12.72
N ASN A 166 2.71 -20.92 -11.63
CA ASN A 166 1.84 -22.02 -11.23
C ASN A 166 0.34 -21.67 -11.37
N GLY A 167 -0.01 -20.65 -12.17
CA GLY A 167 -1.30 -19.94 -12.16
C GLY A 167 -2.56 -20.82 -12.23
N GLU A 168 -2.55 -21.90 -12.99
CA GLU A 168 -3.69 -22.84 -13.06
C GLU A 168 -3.79 -23.67 -11.76
N ASN A 169 -2.67 -24.11 -11.21
CA ASN A 169 -2.64 -24.92 -9.99
C ASN A 169 -3.14 -24.16 -8.76
N THR A 170 -2.85 -22.86 -8.67
CA THR A 170 -3.38 -22.05 -7.56
C THR A 170 -4.87 -21.86 -7.64
N LYS A 171 -5.41 -21.62 -8.82
CA LYS A 171 -6.85 -21.51 -9.03
C LYS A 171 -7.58 -22.81 -8.64
N ASP A 172 -7.03 -23.96 -9.01
CA ASP A 172 -7.63 -25.28 -8.71
C ASP A 172 -7.54 -25.63 -7.21
N ILE A 173 -6.44 -25.23 -6.53
CA ILE A 173 -6.24 -25.54 -5.11
C ILE A 173 -6.97 -24.55 -4.20
N PHE A 174 -6.91 -23.23 -4.50
CA PHE A 174 -7.41 -22.16 -3.63
C PHE A 174 -8.66 -21.46 -4.18
N GLY A 175 -9.01 -21.65 -5.45
CA GLY A 175 -10.21 -21.09 -6.08
C GLY A 175 -10.23 -19.58 -6.31
N TYR A 176 -9.11 -18.89 -6.17
CA TYR A 176 -9.06 -17.45 -6.33
C TYR A 176 -8.97 -17.01 -7.80
N LYS A 177 -9.71 -15.93 -8.13
CA LYS A 177 -9.76 -15.38 -9.50
C LYS A 177 -8.63 -14.39 -9.80
N THR A 178 -8.03 -13.76 -8.78
CA THR A 178 -6.99 -12.75 -8.93
C THR A 178 -5.86 -12.97 -7.95
N LYS A 179 -4.65 -12.47 -8.28
CA LYS A 179 -3.49 -12.50 -7.37
C LYS A 179 -3.79 -11.76 -6.06
N ALA A 180 -4.44 -10.60 -6.13
CA ALA A 180 -4.80 -9.82 -4.94
C ALA A 180 -5.70 -10.62 -3.98
N LEU A 181 -6.73 -11.31 -4.51
CA LEU A 181 -7.58 -12.21 -3.69
C LEU A 181 -6.80 -13.38 -3.09
N PHE A 182 -5.81 -13.91 -3.81
CA PHE A 182 -4.94 -14.96 -3.29
C PHE A 182 -4.09 -14.46 -2.11
N HIS A 183 -3.47 -13.28 -2.24
CA HIS A 183 -2.69 -12.66 -1.16
C HIS A 183 -3.57 -12.34 0.07
N GLU A 184 -4.75 -11.78 -0.16
CA GLU A 184 -5.74 -11.53 0.89
C GLU A 184 -6.16 -12.83 1.59
N GLY A 185 -6.42 -13.90 0.82
CA GLY A 185 -6.77 -15.22 1.36
C GLY A 185 -5.66 -15.80 2.22
N TYR A 186 -4.41 -15.73 1.77
CA TYR A 186 -3.25 -16.17 2.54
C TYR A 186 -3.14 -15.40 3.87
N LEU A 187 -3.25 -14.07 3.82
CA LEU A 187 -3.22 -13.22 5.02
C LEU A 187 -4.33 -13.60 6.01
N ARG A 188 -5.55 -13.82 5.54
CA ARG A 188 -6.67 -14.27 6.38
C ARG A 188 -6.40 -15.60 7.09
N GLU A 189 -5.79 -16.55 6.40
CA GLU A 189 -5.44 -17.84 7.00
C GLU A 189 -4.31 -17.73 8.03
N ILE A 190 -3.34 -16.82 7.84
CA ILE A 190 -2.34 -16.49 8.86
C ILE A 190 -3.01 -15.92 10.11
N PHE A 191 -3.92 -14.97 9.97
CA PHE A 191 -4.63 -14.37 11.10
C PHE A 191 -5.51 -15.39 11.86
N LYS A 192 -6.19 -16.26 11.12
CA LYS A 192 -7.00 -17.34 11.69
C LYS A 192 -6.17 -18.30 12.53
N GLU A 193 -5.05 -18.80 12.01
CA GLU A 193 -4.15 -19.68 12.78
C GLU A 193 -3.55 -18.95 13.99
N ARG A 194 -3.17 -17.67 13.83
CA ARG A 194 -2.66 -16.86 14.94
C ARG A 194 -3.68 -16.69 16.05
N SER A 195 -4.96 -16.48 15.71
CA SER A 195 -6.06 -16.45 16.68
C SER A 195 -6.17 -17.74 17.47
N LEU A 196 -6.14 -18.87 16.77
CA LEU A 196 -6.26 -20.20 17.41
C LEU A 196 -5.06 -20.50 18.31
N ALA A 197 -3.85 -20.19 17.85
CA ALA A 197 -2.61 -20.44 18.59
C ALA A 197 -2.46 -19.57 19.85
N SER A 198 -2.92 -18.32 19.80
CA SER A 198 -2.76 -17.34 20.91
C SER A 198 -3.97 -17.24 21.83
N LYS A 199 -5.10 -17.87 21.48
CA LYS A 199 -6.41 -17.71 22.15
C LYS A 199 -6.89 -16.24 22.18
N THR A 200 -6.38 -15.42 21.27
CA THR A 200 -6.74 -14.00 21.11
C THR A 200 -7.41 -13.84 19.75
N HIS A 201 -8.49 -13.07 19.68
CA HIS A 201 -9.19 -12.87 18.42
C HIS A 201 -8.41 -11.92 17.50
N PHE A 202 -7.82 -12.47 16.45
CA PHE A 202 -7.23 -11.74 15.34
C PHE A 202 -8.01 -12.00 14.05
N SER A 203 -8.27 -10.98 13.26
CA SER A 203 -8.93 -11.13 11.98
C SER A 203 -8.49 -10.04 11.03
N TYR A 204 -8.44 -10.36 9.74
CA TYR A 204 -8.21 -9.39 8.68
C TYR A 204 -9.43 -9.30 7.77
N SER A 205 -9.82 -8.07 7.46
CA SER A 205 -10.73 -7.74 6.36
C SER A 205 -10.45 -6.33 5.87
N LYS A 206 -10.58 -6.09 4.56
CA LYS A 206 -10.34 -4.77 3.96
C LYS A 206 -11.10 -3.63 4.65
N PRO A 207 -12.42 -3.76 4.96
CA PRO A 207 -13.15 -2.68 5.65
C PRO A 207 -12.71 -2.43 7.09
N ARG A 208 -12.02 -3.38 7.71
CA ARG A 208 -11.58 -3.31 9.11
C ARG A 208 -10.19 -3.92 9.27
N PRO A 209 -9.14 -3.22 8.81
CA PRO A 209 -7.77 -3.73 8.80
C PRO A 209 -7.07 -3.64 10.18
N ARG A 210 -7.79 -3.82 11.24
CA ARG A 210 -7.44 -3.72 12.67
C ARG A 210 -5.93 -3.75 12.98
N GLU A 211 -5.32 -4.94 13.07
CA GLU A 211 -3.94 -5.14 13.51
C GLU A 211 -2.90 -4.61 12.53
N VAL A 212 -3.19 -4.67 11.21
CA VAL A 212 -2.21 -4.28 10.19
C VAL A 212 -1.95 -2.77 10.15
N GLN A 213 -2.89 -1.95 10.68
CA GLN A 213 -2.72 -0.50 10.80
C GLN A 213 -1.88 -0.09 12.01
N GLU A 214 -1.69 -0.98 13.00
CA GLU A 214 -1.05 -0.64 14.26
C GLU A 214 0.47 -0.46 14.13
N GLU A 215 1.01 0.42 14.97
CA GLU A 215 2.44 0.75 14.99
C GLU A 215 3.33 -0.49 15.13
N TYR A 216 2.94 -1.45 15.99
CA TYR A 216 3.74 -2.66 16.17
C TYR A 216 3.80 -3.51 14.89
N TYR A 217 2.74 -3.49 14.08
CA TYR A 217 2.72 -4.20 12.80
C TYR A 217 3.67 -3.56 11.79
N LEU A 218 3.60 -2.23 11.65
CA LEU A 218 4.52 -1.45 10.84
C LEU A 218 5.98 -1.71 11.23
N LYS A 219 6.30 -1.66 12.54
CA LYS A 219 7.65 -1.94 13.06
C LYS A 219 8.16 -3.34 12.69
N GLN A 220 7.28 -4.35 12.63
CA GLN A 220 7.68 -5.69 12.20
C GLN A 220 7.99 -5.77 10.69
N LEU A 221 7.26 -5.03 9.87
CA LEU A 221 7.59 -4.90 8.44
C LEU A 221 8.94 -4.20 8.25
N MET A 222 9.16 -3.10 8.97
CA MET A 222 10.44 -2.37 8.94
C MET A 222 11.61 -3.26 9.40
N ALA A 223 11.46 -3.99 10.51
CA ALA A 223 12.47 -4.92 10.99
C ALA A 223 12.76 -6.05 9.99
N ARG A 224 11.76 -6.48 9.20
CA ARG A 224 12.00 -7.44 8.13
C ARG A 224 12.92 -6.90 7.05
N VAL A 225 12.66 -5.69 6.56
CA VAL A 225 13.45 -5.10 5.49
C VAL A 225 14.84 -4.67 5.94
N GLU A 226 15.01 -4.29 7.21
CA GLU A 226 16.33 -4.06 7.82
C GLU A 226 17.18 -5.33 7.86
N GLY A 227 16.56 -6.48 8.15
CA GLY A 227 17.24 -7.78 8.20
C GLY A 227 17.37 -8.48 6.84
N ASN A 228 16.64 -8.04 5.79
CA ASN A 228 16.62 -8.63 4.45
C ASN A 228 16.37 -7.52 3.42
N SER A 229 17.42 -6.87 2.99
CA SER A 229 17.39 -5.68 2.13
C SER A 229 16.80 -5.92 0.73
N ASP A 230 16.64 -7.16 0.30
CA ASP A 230 16.02 -7.59 -0.95
C ASP A 230 14.53 -7.94 -0.82
N HIS A 231 13.98 -7.93 0.41
CA HIS A 231 12.57 -8.19 0.65
C HIS A 231 11.74 -6.90 0.64
N LEU A 232 10.52 -6.97 0.13
CA LEU A 232 9.53 -5.89 0.15
C LEU A 232 10.08 -4.55 -0.40
N LEU A 233 10.72 -4.60 -1.56
CA LEU A 233 11.38 -3.43 -2.16
C LEU A 233 10.43 -2.25 -2.38
N ASN A 234 9.15 -2.51 -2.67
CA ASN A 234 8.17 -1.45 -2.87
C ASN A 234 7.68 -0.86 -1.54
N PHE A 235 7.62 -1.66 -0.48
CA PHE A 235 7.42 -1.13 0.87
C PHE A 235 8.64 -0.32 1.33
N GLN A 236 9.87 -0.77 1.04
CA GLN A 236 11.08 0.02 1.31
C GLN A 236 11.07 1.36 0.57
N TYR A 237 10.59 1.37 -0.68
CA TYR A 237 10.42 2.62 -1.43
C TYR A 237 9.51 3.61 -0.70
N PHE A 238 8.36 3.15 -0.20
CA PHE A 238 7.47 3.96 0.64
C PHE A 238 8.15 4.47 1.91
N ILE A 239 8.87 3.62 2.65
CA ILE A 239 9.62 4.02 3.85
C ILE A 239 10.69 5.06 3.50
N ASN A 240 11.45 4.87 2.43
CA ASN A 240 12.48 5.81 1.97
C ASN A 240 11.86 7.16 1.55
N PHE A 241 10.69 7.14 0.92
CA PHE A 241 9.93 8.37 0.65
C PHE A 241 9.59 9.09 1.95
N CYS A 242 9.06 8.42 2.95
CA CYS A 242 8.76 9.02 4.27
C CYS A 242 10.03 9.58 4.93
N LEU A 243 11.15 8.88 4.89
CA LEU A 243 12.43 9.37 5.42
C LEU A 243 12.93 10.63 4.69
N LYS A 244 12.80 10.68 3.36
CA LYS A 244 13.09 11.87 2.55
C LYS A 244 12.23 13.07 2.97
N ILE A 245 10.92 12.85 3.20
CA ILE A 245 10.00 13.89 3.69
C ILE A 245 10.42 14.36 5.08
N LYS A 246 10.66 13.43 6.01
CA LYS A 246 11.09 13.73 7.39
C LYS A 246 12.37 14.58 7.41
N GLY A 247 13.35 14.26 6.58
CA GLY A 247 14.59 15.03 6.45
C GLY A 247 14.37 16.47 5.93
N LYS A 248 13.25 16.74 5.26
CA LYS A 248 12.86 18.08 4.80
C LYS A 248 12.01 18.84 5.82
N LEU A 249 11.22 18.14 6.66
CA LEU A 249 10.42 18.73 7.74
C LEU A 249 11.29 19.29 8.87
N ASN A 250 12.46 18.69 9.09
CA ASN A 250 13.40 19.05 10.17
C ASN A 250 14.41 20.14 9.77
N LYS A 251 14.28 20.74 8.59
CA LYS A 251 15.08 21.87 8.11
C LYS A 251 14.31 23.18 8.18
#